data_ed32751a2919f56cf2d5c4ef9f676952
#
_entry.id   ed32751a2919f56cf2d5c4ef9f676952
#
_cell.length_a   1.000
_cell.length_b   1.000
_cell.length_c   1.000
_cell.angle_alpha   90.00
_cell.angle_beta   90.00
_cell.angle_gamma   90.00
#
_symmetry.space_group_name_H-M   'P 1'
#
loop_
_entity.id
_entity.type
_entity.pdbx_description
1 polymer ?
#
loop_
_entity_poly.entity_id
_entity_poly.type
_entity_poly.pdbx_seq_one_letter_code
_entity_poly.pdbx_strand_id
1 'polypeptide(L)'
;MPVERRSGSQQTRSAIIAVVALVIAVLGAWGMIRLASGGQGPVKVQLGDDTFDAGYATRMADQIDKDGPLLFSDVSGRGQRQPIYVVHIGSDDKDGWFALSAIAPGAAEGCFVTWNPESELFEERRAADPAEGRDALGERCRDVTWSANGTDGSDGSELEAFPWKIDKDERLIIDLRPDQSRTTTTTIATSGN
;
A
#
# COMPACT_ATOMS: atom_id res chain seq x y z
N MET A 1 -63.43 -12.12 34.98
CA MET A 1 -62.45 -11.34 34.19
C MET A 1 -62.54 -11.82 32.72
N PRO A 2 -62.99 -10.98 31.79
CA PRO A 2 -63.12 -11.42 30.38
C PRO A 2 -61.74 -11.41 29.71
N VAL A 3 -61.35 -12.56 29.18
CA VAL A 3 -60.18 -12.71 28.32
C VAL A 3 -60.55 -12.29 26.90
N GLU A 4 -60.08 -11.13 26.45
CA GLU A 4 -60.27 -10.69 25.07
C GLU A 4 -59.57 -11.66 24.10
N ARG A 5 -60.34 -12.41 23.31
CA ARG A 5 -59.86 -13.21 22.19
C ARG A 5 -59.53 -12.25 21.05
N ARG A 6 -58.23 -11.98 20.86
CA ARG A 6 -57.75 -11.28 19.66
C ARG A 6 -58.19 -12.04 18.41
N SER A 7 -58.82 -11.36 17.48
CA SER A 7 -59.32 -11.96 16.24
C SER A 7 -58.16 -12.42 15.36
N GLY A 8 -58.22 -13.62 14.77
CA GLY A 8 -57.17 -14.25 13.98
C GLY A 8 -56.65 -13.39 12.80
N SER A 9 -57.47 -12.46 12.29
CA SER A 9 -57.09 -11.56 11.19
C SER A 9 -56.02 -10.51 11.58
N GLN A 10 -56.01 -10.06 12.84
CA GLN A 10 -54.98 -9.12 13.33
C GLN A 10 -53.65 -9.83 13.55
N GLN A 11 -53.68 -11.08 13.97
CA GLN A 11 -52.49 -11.89 14.21
C GLN A 11 -51.76 -12.21 12.89
N THR A 12 -52.52 -12.51 11.82
CA THR A 12 -51.96 -12.79 10.49
C THR A 12 -51.33 -11.53 9.88
N ARG A 13 -51.95 -10.36 10.03
CA ARG A 13 -51.37 -9.10 9.53
C ARG A 13 -50.05 -8.75 10.23
N SER A 14 -49.99 -8.88 11.54
CA SER A 14 -48.76 -8.66 12.30
C SER A 14 -47.62 -9.61 11.90
N ALA A 15 -47.95 -10.88 11.65
CA ALA A 15 -46.96 -11.88 11.19
C ALA A 15 -46.39 -11.52 9.80
N ILE A 16 -47.25 -11.09 8.86
CA ILE A 16 -46.83 -10.68 7.52
C ILE A 16 -45.91 -9.46 7.60
N ILE A 17 -46.25 -8.45 8.41
CA ILE A 17 -45.42 -7.24 8.58
C ILE A 17 -44.06 -7.61 9.17
N ALA A 18 -44.01 -8.49 10.16
CA ALA A 18 -42.76 -8.93 10.77
C ALA A 18 -41.84 -9.67 9.77
N VAL A 19 -42.39 -10.53 8.92
CA VAL A 19 -41.64 -11.24 7.88
C VAL A 19 -41.10 -10.27 6.83
N VAL A 20 -41.91 -9.32 6.36
CA VAL A 20 -41.48 -8.30 5.39
C VAL A 20 -40.35 -7.43 5.97
N ALA A 21 -40.47 -6.98 7.22
CA ALA A 21 -39.46 -6.21 7.90
C ALA A 21 -38.11 -6.99 8.02
N LEU A 22 -38.18 -8.28 8.34
CA LEU A 22 -37.02 -9.16 8.44
C LEU A 22 -36.33 -9.31 7.08
N VAL A 23 -37.10 -9.52 6.01
CA VAL A 23 -36.54 -9.63 4.65
C VAL A 23 -35.83 -8.33 4.23
N ILE A 24 -36.44 -7.18 4.50
CA ILE A 24 -35.83 -5.87 4.20
C ILE A 24 -34.53 -5.67 5.00
N ALA A 25 -34.54 -6.04 6.29
CA ALA A 25 -33.35 -5.95 7.13
C ALA A 25 -32.20 -6.84 6.61
N VAL A 26 -32.48 -8.08 6.21
CA VAL A 26 -31.49 -9.01 5.64
C VAL A 26 -30.94 -8.51 4.31
N LEU A 27 -31.81 -8.03 3.41
CA LEU A 27 -31.39 -7.47 2.13
C LEU A 27 -30.60 -6.17 2.30
N GLY A 28 -30.97 -5.33 3.25
CA GLY A 28 -30.25 -4.11 3.60
C GLY A 28 -28.86 -4.40 4.16
N ALA A 29 -28.75 -5.33 5.10
CA ALA A 29 -27.48 -5.78 5.65
C ALA A 29 -26.57 -6.40 4.57
N TRP A 30 -27.14 -7.24 3.69
CA TRP A 30 -26.38 -7.83 2.58
C TRP A 30 -25.93 -6.77 1.56
N GLY A 31 -26.77 -5.78 1.27
CA GLY A 31 -26.43 -4.64 0.41
C GLY A 31 -25.31 -3.79 1.01
N MET A 32 -25.34 -3.50 2.32
CA MET A 32 -24.26 -2.77 3.00
C MET A 32 -22.94 -3.54 2.99
N ILE A 33 -22.98 -4.86 3.21
CA ILE A 33 -21.78 -5.71 3.11
C ILE A 33 -21.21 -5.67 1.69
N ARG A 34 -22.04 -5.72 0.67
CA ARG A 34 -21.62 -5.63 -0.74
C ARG A 34 -21.04 -4.25 -1.08
N LEU A 35 -21.61 -3.17 -0.58
CA LEU A 35 -21.09 -1.81 -0.76
C LEU A 35 -19.77 -1.60 0.02
N ALA A 36 -19.67 -2.10 1.24
CA ALA A 36 -18.45 -2.05 2.04
C ALA A 36 -17.32 -2.94 1.47
N SER A 37 -17.68 -4.05 0.82
CA SER A 37 -16.73 -4.96 0.13
C SER A 37 -16.47 -4.54 -1.33
N GLY A 38 -17.12 -3.48 -1.80
CA GLY A 38 -17.00 -2.99 -3.16
C GLY A 38 -15.60 -2.51 -3.50
N GLY A 39 -14.79 -3.40 -4.03
CA GLY A 39 -13.52 -3.10 -4.66
C GLY A 39 -12.26 -3.62 -3.99
N GLN A 40 -12.34 -4.16 -2.78
CA GLN A 40 -11.22 -4.92 -2.22
C GLN A 40 -11.50 -6.40 -2.42
N GLY A 41 -11.02 -6.94 -3.54
CA GLY A 41 -10.82 -8.39 -3.62
C GLY A 41 -10.05 -8.84 -2.37
N PRO A 42 -10.20 -10.10 -1.92
CA PRO A 42 -9.44 -10.59 -0.78
C PRO A 42 -7.98 -10.26 -1.05
N VAL A 43 -7.38 -9.42 -0.19
CA VAL A 43 -5.93 -9.28 -0.16
C VAL A 43 -5.44 -10.69 0.15
N LYS A 44 -4.99 -11.39 -0.88
CA LYS A 44 -4.25 -12.63 -0.71
C LYS A 44 -2.93 -12.22 -0.06
N VAL A 45 -2.93 -12.12 1.25
CA VAL A 45 -1.69 -12.14 2.01
C VAL A 45 -1.15 -13.56 1.86
N GLN A 46 -0.46 -13.80 0.79
CA GLN A 46 0.28 -15.02 0.56
C GLN A 46 1.57 -14.85 1.36
N LEU A 47 1.55 -15.38 2.58
CA LEU A 47 2.72 -15.46 3.44
C LEU A 47 3.80 -16.25 2.73
N GLY A 48 4.86 -15.56 2.31
CA GLY A 48 6.04 -16.18 1.72
C GLY A 48 6.16 -16.10 0.20
N ASP A 49 5.39 -15.26 -0.48
CA ASP A 49 5.64 -14.99 -1.89
C ASP A 49 6.83 -14.05 -2.06
N ASP A 50 7.64 -14.37 -3.06
CA ASP A 50 8.77 -13.53 -3.46
C ASP A 50 8.30 -12.25 -4.21
N THR A 51 6.99 -12.02 -4.27
CA THR A 51 6.38 -10.88 -4.95
C THR A 51 5.36 -10.17 -4.06
N PHE A 52 5.38 -8.86 -4.10
CA PHE A 52 4.45 -7.99 -3.39
C PHE A 52 3.52 -7.29 -4.37
N ASP A 53 2.22 -7.37 -4.13
CA ASP A 53 1.20 -6.67 -4.89
C ASP A 53 0.88 -5.33 -4.21
N ALA A 54 1.39 -4.23 -4.76
CA ALA A 54 1.19 -2.90 -4.20
C ALA A 54 -0.20 -2.32 -4.49
N GLY A 55 -0.92 -2.85 -5.49
CA GLY A 55 -2.25 -2.38 -5.86
C GLY A 55 -2.36 -1.92 -7.31
N TYR A 56 -3.44 -1.22 -7.63
CA TYR A 56 -3.66 -0.68 -8.96
C TYR A 56 -2.71 0.49 -9.25
N ALA A 57 -1.96 0.43 -10.36
CA ALA A 57 -0.96 1.41 -10.73
C ALA A 57 -1.53 2.84 -10.77
N THR A 58 -2.63 3.07 -11.49
CA THR A 58 -3.27 4.39 -11.59
C THR A 58 -3.57 4.99 -10.21
N ARG A 59 -4.15 4.20 -9.28
CA ARG A 59 -4.45 4.68 -7.93
C ARG A 59 -3.21 5.00 -7.12
N MET A 60 -2.17 4.17 -7.28
CA MET A 60 -0.90 4.37 -6.59
C MET A 60 -0.20 5.62 -7.10
N ALA A 61 -0.21 5.84 -8.43
CA ALA A 61 0.34 7.05 -9.03
C ALA A 61 -0.37 8.31 -8.51
N ASP A 62 -1.71 8.35 -8.54
CA ASP A 62 -2.52 9.46 -8.03
C ASP A 62 -2.25 9.74 -6.54
N GLN A 63 -2.07 8.69 -5.74
CA GLN A 63 -1.79 8.82 -4.30
C GLN A 63 -0.39 9.38 -4.06
N ILE A 64 0.61 8.89 -4.81
CA ILE A 64 2.00 9.35 -4.69
C ILE A 64 2.16 10.78 -5.18
N ASP A 65 1.49 11.16 -6.26
CA ASP A 65 1.51 12.54 -6.78
C ASP A 65 0.96 13.53 -5.73
N LYS A 66 0.00 13.09 -4.96
CA LYS A 66 -0.64 13.93 -3.94
C LYS A 66 0.11 13.96 -2.60
N ASP A 67 0.55 12.81 -2.12
CA ASP A 67 1.03 12.64 -0.72
C ASP A 67 2.52 12.28 -0.65
N GLY A 68 3.20 12.11 -1.79
CA GLY A 68 4.59 11.65 -1.88
C GLY A 68 4.74 10.13 -1.82
N PRO A 69 5.98 9.63 -1.74
CA PRO A 69 6.31 8.21 -1.71
C PRO A 69 5.57 7.42 -0.63
N LEU A 70 5.06 6.24 -0.97
CA LEU A 70 4.30 5.39 -0.05
C LEU A 70 5.20 4.36 0.63
N LEU A 71 5.19 4.35 1.96
CA LEU A 71 5.93 3.39 2.77
C LEU A 71 5.07 2.15 3.08
N PHE A 72 5.58 0.98 2.76
CA PHE A 72 5.07 -0.32 3.16
C PHE A 72 6.00 -0.93 4.21
N SER A 73 5.54 -1.07 5.45
CA SER A 73 6.39 -1.38 6.62
C SER A 73 6.96 -2.79 6.65
N ASP A 74 6.27 -3.76 6.06
CA ASP A 74 6.74 -5.15 5.94
C ASP A 74 6.02 -5.82 4.78
N VAL A 75 6.75 -6.08 3.71
CA VAL A 75 6.22 -6.72 2.50
C VAL A 75 6.69 -8.17 2.35
N SER A 76 7.63 -8.63 3.20
CA SER A 76 8.23 -9.96 3.05
C SER A 76 7.31 -11.10 3.45
N GLY A 77 6.32 -10.84 4.33
CA GLY A 77 5.44 -11.88 4.89
C GLY A 77 6.16 -13.01 5.63
N ARG A 78 7.48 -12.94 5.77
CA ARG A 78 8.34 -13.99 6.38
C ARG A 78 8.79 -13.63 7.79
N GLY A 79 8.22 -12.57 8.40
CA GLY A 79 8.66 -12.07 9.70
C GLY A 79 10.02 -11.38 9.66
N GLN A 80 10.58 -11.18 8.49
CA GLN A 80 11.71 -10.28 8.25
C GLN A 80 11.14 -8.91 7.95
N ARG A 81 11.48 -7.93 8.74
CA ARG A 81 11.09 -6.54 8.49
C ARG A 81 11.81 -6.06 7.23
N GLN A 82 11.07 -6.01 6.13
CA GLN A 82 11.54 -5.50 4.85
C GLN A 82 10.64 -4.35 4.43
N PRO A 83 10.85 -3.16 5.01
CA PRO A 83 10.12 -1.97 4.62
C PRO A 83 10.60 -1.50 3.25
N ILE A 84 9.66 -1.12 2.39
CA ILE A 84 9.96 -0.56 1.07
C ILE A 84 9.19 0.74 0.86
N TYR A 85 9.79 1.64 0.11
CA TYR A 85 9.09 2.77 -0.50
C TYR A 85 8.69 2.41 -1.92
N VAL A 86 7.47 2.79 -2.28
CA VAL A 86 7.01 2.81 -3.67
C VAL A 86 6.93 4.26 -4.11
N VAL A 87 7.64 4.58 -5.18
CA VAL A 87 7.75 5.92 -5.77
C VAL A 87 7.27 5.85 -7.21
N HIS A 88 6.63 6.91 -7.67
CA HIS A 88 6.27 7.11 -9.06
C HIS A 88 6.77 8.47 -9.52
N ILE A 89 7.48 8.53 -10.64
CA ILE A 89 8.02 9.75 -11.22
C ILE A 89 7.57 9.82 -12.68
N GLY A 90 6.80 10.83 -13.00
CA GLY A 90 6.27 11.03 -14.36
C GLY A 90 4.75 11.07 -14.39
N SER A 91 4.18 11.06 -15.58
CA SER A 91 2.73 11.14 -15.79
C SER A 91 2.12 9.86 -16.39
N ASP A 92 2.93 8.85 -16.67
CA ASP A 92 2.47 7.58 -17.24
C ASP A 92 2.43 6.52 -16.13
N ASP A 93 1.24 6.08 -15.77
CA ASP A 93 1.03 5.08 -14.71
C ASP A 93 1.57 3.68 -15.04
N LYS A 94 2.08 3.47 -16.25
CA LYS A 94 2.71 2.22 -16.70
C LYS A 94 4.23 2.23 -16.62
N ASP A 95 4.84 3.37 -16.33
CA ASP A 95 6.29 3.54 -16.24
C ASP A 95 6.69 4.47 -15.09
N GLY A 96 7.98 4.69 -14.87
CA GLY A 96 8.46 5.61 -13.85
C GLY A 96 8.31 5.13 -12.40
N TRP A 97 8.11 3.85 -12.18
CA TRP A 97 8.02 3.25 -10.85
C TRP A 97 9.38 2.90 -10.28
N PHE A 98 9.52 3.10 -8.96
CA PHE A 98 10.67 2.66 -8.18
C PHE A 98 10.17 2.01 -6.90
N ALA A 99 10.69 0.84 -6.59
CA ALA A 99 10.48 0.16 -5.32
C ALA A 99 11.84 0.12 -4.61
N LEU A 100 11.97 0.86 -3.52
CA LEU A 100 13.24 1.13 -2.85
C LEU A 100 13.22 0.55 -1.43
N SER A 101 14.34 -0.05 -1.00
CA SER A 101 14.48 -0.45 0.40
C SER A 101 14.44 0.78 1.31
N ALA A 102 13.62 0.71 2.36
CA ALA A 102 13.65 1.72 3.41
C ALA A 102 14.75 1.45 4.47
N ILE A 103 15.67 0.53 4.17
CA ILE A 103 16.89 0.29 4.95
C ILE A 103 18.06 0.59 4.05
N ALA A 104 18.80 1.66 4.38
CA ALA A 104 19.96 2.06 3.59
C ALA A 104 21.12 1.07 3.76
N PRO A 105 22.02 0.94 2.77
CA PRO A 105 23.24 0.15 2.92
C PRO A 105 24.07 0.63 4.10
N GLY A 106 24.38 -0.28 5.02
CA GLY A 106 25.17 0.04 6.22
C GLY A 106 24.43 0.85 7.29
N ALA A 107 23.10 0.94 7.22
CA ALA A 107 22.29 1.60 8.23
C ALA A 107 22.53 1.01 9.62
N ALA A 108 22.60 1.87 10.63
CA ALA A 108 22.65 1.44 12.04
C ALA A 108 21.29 0.88 12.48
N GLU A 109 21.30 0.06 13.52
CA GLU A 109 20.06 -0.48 14.10
C GLU A 109 19.11 0.64 14.52
N GLY A 110 17.84 0.54 14.09
CA GLY A 110 16.80 1.53 14.36
C GLY A 110 16.83 2.75 13.46
N CYS A 111 17.69 2.78 12.44
CA CYS A 111 17.73 3.80 11.41
C CYS A 111 17.06 3.32 10.12
N PHE A 112 16.24 4.18 9.55
CA PHE A 112 15.46 3.89 8.35
C PHE A 112 15.54 5.06 7.36
N VAL A 113 15.41 4.75 6.10
CA VAL A 113 15.20 5.77 5.07
C VAL A 113 13.82 6.38 5.27
N THR A 114 13.73 7.69 5.30
CA THR A 114 12.51 8.46 5.52
C THR A 114 12.40 9.54 4.46
N TRP A 115 11.24 9.68 3.84
CA TRP A 115 10.96 10.76 2.90
C TRP A 115 10.79 12.08 3.65
N ASN A 116 11.50 13.11 3.20
CA ASN A 116 11.33 14.47 3.68
C ASN A 116 10.58 15.29 2.60
N PRO A 117 9.31 15.66 2.82
CA PRO A 117 8.52 16.37 1.82
C PRO A 117 8.98 17.82 1.59
N GLU A 118 9.73 18.42 2.54
CA GLU A 118 10.23 19.79 2.38
C GLU A 118 11.42 19.86 1.42
N SER A 119 12.31 18.86 1.48
CA SER A 119 13.49 18.81 0.61
C SER A 119 13.28 17.96 -0.63
N GLU A 120 12.18 17.16 -0.67
CA GLU A 120 11.90 16.14 -1.69
C GLU A 120 13.05 15.14 -1.84
N LEU A 121 13.65 14.75 -0.72
CA LEU A 121 14.76 13.80 -0.63
C LEU A 121 14.45 12.71 0.40
N PHE A 122 15.05 11.56 0.18
CA PHE A 122 15.15 10.54 1.21
C PHE A 122 16.32 10.86 2.16
N GLU A 123 16.13 10.63 3.45
CA GLU A 123 17.11 10.86 4.51
C GLU A 123 17.15 9.65 5.45
N GLU A 124 18.29 9.35 6.04
CA GLU A 124 18.38 8.30 7.05
C GLU A 124 18.08 8.86 8.44
N ARG A 125 17.00 8.38 9.02
CA ARG A 125 16.50 8.86 10.31
C ARG A 125 16.12 7.71 11.24
N ARG A 126 16.17 7.98 12.53
CA ARG A 126 15.60 7.11 13.55
C ARG A 126 14.06 7.23 13.49
N ALA A 127 13.36 6.15 13.84
CA ALA A 127 11.92 6.24 13.99
C ALA A 127 11.55 7.39 14.95
N ALA A 128 10.64 8.26 14.53
CA ALA A 128 10.14 9.35 15.37
C ALA A 128 9.44 8.81 16.61
N ASP A 129 9.48 9.57 17.71
CA ASP A 129 8.69 9.24 18.89
C ASP A 129 7.18 9.38 18.54
N PRO A 130 6.35 8.37 18.79
CA PRO A 130 4.92 8.46 18.58
C PRO A 130 4.23 9.65 19.27
N ALA A 131 4.86 10.18 20.33
CA ALA A 131 4.38 11.38 21.04
C ALA A 131 4.59 12.69 20.26
N GLU A 132 5.49 12.71 19.28
CA GLU A 132 5.80 13.90 18.48
C GLU A 132 4.81 14.12 17.32
N GLY A 133 3.94 13.16 17.07
CA GLY A 133 2.92 13.21 16.00
C GLY A 133 3.30 12.38 14.78
N ARG A 134 2.32 12.20 13.87
CA ARG A 134 2.47 11.32 12.70
C ARG A 134 3.45 11.84 11.65
N ASP A 135 3.60 13.16 11.58
CA ASP A 135 4.40 13.83 10.56
C ASP A 135 5.80 14.23 11.10
N ALA A 136 6.11 13.82 12.33
CA ALA A 136 7.41 14.10 12.93
C ALA A 136 8.50 13.30 12.21
N LEU A 137 9.54 14.00 11.76
CA LEU A 137 10.76 13.37 11.27
C LEU A 137 11.68 13.13 12.46
N GLY A 138 12.00 11.87 12.73
CA GLY A 138 12.94 11.51 13.81
C GLY A 138 14.34 12.09 13.59
N GLU A 139 15.22 11.91 14.59
CA GLU A 139 16.61 12.37 14.52
C GLU A 139 17.37 11.74 13.37
N ARG A 140 18.22 12.52 12.66
CA ARG A 140 19.10 12.01 11.59
C ARG A 140 20.12 11.04 12.18
N CYS A 141 20.25 9.88 11.53
CA CYS A 141 21.27 8.89 11.86
C CYS A 141 22.60 9.21 11.21
N ARG A 142 22.55 9.54 9.92
CA ARG A 142 23.70 9.97 9.12
C ARG A 142 23.28 11.20 8.28
N ASP A 143 24.27 12.00 7.90
CA ASP A 143 24.06 13.12 6.97
C ASP A 143 24.16 12.62 5.52
N VAL A 144 23.26 11.73 5.17
CA VAL A 144 23.13 11.14 3.83
C VAL A 144 21.74 11.38 3.32
N THR A 145 21.64 11.79 2.05
CA THR A 145 20.38 12.01 1.35
C THR A 145 20.40 11.30 0.00
N TRP A 146 19.25 10.89 -0.50
CA TRP A 146 19.06 10.30 -1.82
C TRP A 146 17.92 11.00 -2.55
N SER A 147 18.02 11.05 -3.87
CA SER A 147 16.94 11.56 -4.73
C SER A 147 15.70 10.64 -4.68
N ALA A 148 14.57 11.12 -5.19
CA ALA A 148 13.31 10.39 -5.17
C ALA A 148 13.38 8.99 -5.82
N ASN A 149 14.25 8.78 -6.80
CA ASN A 149 14.46 7.48 -7.43
C ASN A 149 15.48 6.58 -6.69
N GLY A 150 15.99 7.03 -5.52
CA GLY A 150 16.92 6.27 -4.68
C GLY A 150 18.39 6.31 -5.13
N THR A 151 18.71 7.09 -6.17
CA THR A 151 20.08 7.30 -6.65
C THR A 151 20.69 8.59 -6.10
N ASP A 152 21.92 8.91 -6.54
CA ASP A 152 22.61 10.15 -6.22
C ASP A 152 22.76 10.40 -4.71
N GLY A 153 23.05 9.32 -3.97
CA GLY A 153 23.37 9.44 -2.55
C GLY A 153 24.51 10.44 -2.33
N SER A 154 24.35 11.35 -1.38
CA SER A 154 25.36 12.39 -1.09
C SER A 154 26.70 11.81 -0.66
N ASP A 155 26.74 10.53 -0.27
CA ASP A 155 27.95 9.74 0.02
C ASP A 155 28.35 8.79 -1.13
N GLY A 156 27.67 8.88 -2.28
CA GLY A 156 27.86 8.01 -3.43
C GLY A 156 27.19 6.64 -3.32
N SER A 157 26.36 6.42 -2.30
CA SER A 157 25.56 5.21 -2.16
C SER A 157 24.25 5.32 -2.95
N GLU A 158 23.64 4.16 -3.23
CA GLU A 158 22.30 4.05 -3.82
C GLU A 158 21.45 3.19 -2.91
N LEU A 159 20.14 3.47 -2.85
CA LEU A 159 19.19 2.60 -2.17
C LEU A 159 18.98 1.31 -2.99
N GLU A 160 18.83 0.20 -2.31
CA GLU A 160 18.50 -1.06 -2.97
C GLU A 160 17.14 -0.92 -3.65
N ALA A 161 17.12 -1.18 -4.98
CA ALA A 161 15.91 -1.11 -5.78
C ALA A 161 15.41 -2.52 -6.11
N PHE A 162 14.11 -2.73 -6.02
CA PHE A 162 13.44 -3.98 -6.35
C PHE A 162 12.82 -3.91 -7.73
N PRO A 163 12.93 -4.98 -8.55
CA PRO A 163 12.26 -5.05 -9.84
C PRO A 163 10.75 -4.96 -9.69
N TRP A 164 10.11 -4.30 -10.63
CA TRP A 164 8.66 -4.16 -10.67
C TRP A 164 8.11 -4.46 -12.06
N LYS A 165 6.81 -4.69 -12.12
CA LYS A 165 6.05 -4.80 -13.38
C LYS A 165 4.60 -4.42 -13.15
N ILE A 166 3.96 -3.93 -14.19
CA ILE A 166 2.50 -3.83 -14.25
C ILE A 166 1.95 -5.12 -14.86
N ASP A 167 1.03 -5.78 -14.16
CA ASP A 167 0.40 -7.00 -14.65
C ASP A 167 -0.77 -6.68 -15.61
N LYS A 168 -1.39 -7.73 -16.14
CA LYS A 168 -2.54 -7.63 -17.08
C LYS A 168 -3.80 -7.00 -16.44
N ASP A 169 -3.88 -7.01 -15.12
CA ASP A 169 -4.99 -6.46 -14.36
C ASP A 169 -4.64 -5.04 -13.84
N GLU A 170 -3.63 -4.38 -14.45
CA GLU A 170 -3.12 -3.04 -14.15
C GLU A 170 -2.64 -2.88 -12.69
N ARG A 171 -2.12 -3.97 -12.13
CA ARG A 171 -1.58 -3.97 -10.77
C ARG A 171 -0.05 -3.85 -10.78
N LEU A 172 0.47 -3.05 -9.87
CA LEU A 172 1.90 -2.92 -9.63
C LEU A 172 2.39 -4.09 -8.76
N ILE A 173 3.20 -4.95 -9.34
CA ILE A 173 3.80 -6.12 -8.69
C ILE A 173 5.30 -5.89 -8.53
N ILE A 174 5.78 -6.03 -7.32
CA ILE A 174 7.18 -5.84 -6.94
C ILE A 174 7.81 -7.20 -6.63
N ASP A 175 8.98 -7.49 -7.19
CA ASP A 175 9.74 -8.70 -6.93
C ASP A 175 10.73 -8.45 -5.77
N LEU A 176 10.53 -9.17 -4.67
CA LEU A 176 11.31 -8.98 -3.43
C LEU A 176 12.54 -9.90 -3.33
N ARG A 177 12.88 -10.64 -4.40
CA ARG A 177 14.04 -11.53 -4.39
C ARG A 177 15.35 -10.75 -4.45
N PRO A 178 16.27 -10.94 -3.50
CA PRO A 178 17.47 -10.11 -3.38
C PRO A 178 18.46 -10.25 -4.55
N ASP A 179 18.40 -11.34 -5.29
CA ASP A 179 19.33 -11.64 -6.39
C ASP A 179 18.89 -11.01 -7.73
N GLN A 180 17.69 -10.46 -7.82
CA GLN A 180 17.18 -9.81 -9.03
C GLN A 180 17.35 -8.29 -9.01
N SER A 181 17.70 -7.69 -7.88
CA SER A 181 17.83 -6.25 -7.70
C SER A 181 18.98 -5.61 -8.52
N ARG A 182 19.83 -6.43 -9.15
CA ARG A 182 21.02 -5.93 -9.89
C ARG A 182 20.89 -5.88 -11.40
N THR A 183 19.75 -6.23 -11.99
CA THR A 183 19.58 -6.28 -13.45
C THR A 183 18.49 -5.33 -13.91
N THR A 184 18.60 -4.04 -13.62
CA THR A 184 17.91 -3.04 -14.42
C THR A 184 18.79 -2.76 -15.64
N THR A 185 18.73 -3.66 -16.61
CA THR A 185 19.30 -3.38 -17.94
C THR A 185 18.36 -2.37 -18.60
N THR A 186 18.78 -1.13 -18.63
CA THR A 186 18.26 -0.12 -19.55
C THR A 186 18.37 -0.68 -20.97
N THR A 187 17.29 -1.23 -21.49
CA THR A 187 17.17 -1.53 -22.92
C THR A 187 16.96 -0.20 -23.61
N ILE A 188 18.06 0.47 -23.96
CA ILE A 188 18.04 1.56 -24.92
C ILE A 188 17.61 0.90 -26.23
N ALA A 189 16.37 1.13 -26.62
CA ALA A 189 15.91 0.82 -27.98
C ALA A 189 16.71 1.70 -28.93
N THR A 190 17.77 1.14 -29.50
CA THR A 190 18.47 1.73 -30.65
C THR A 190 17.52 1.63 -31.84
N SER A 191 16.78 2.70 -32.09
CA SER A 191 16.10 2.94 -33.35
C SER A 191 17.17 3.09 -34.43
N GLY A 192 17.48 2.00 -35.11
CA GLY A 192 18.28 1.99 -36.33
C GLY A 192 17.43 2.49 -37.49
N ASN A 193 17.91 3.51 -38.11
CA ASN A 193 17.76 4.07 -39.44
C ASN A 193 16.90 3.26 -40.47
#